data_00951d4f9de086739a66977202609f61
#
_entry.id   00951d4f9de086739a66977202609f61
#
_cell.length_a   1.000
_cell.length_b   1.000
_cell.length_c   1.000
_cell.angle_alpha   90.00
_cell.angle_beta   90.00
_cell.angle_gamma   90.00
#
_symmetry.space_group_name_H-M   'P 1'
#
loop_
_entity.id
_entity.type
_entity.pdbx_description
1 polymer ?
#
loop_
_entity_poly.entity_id
_entity_poly.type
_entity_poly.pdbx_seq_one_letter_code
_entity_poly.pdbx_strand_id
1 'polypeptide(L)'
;TYDHQIIVQPNFGSVDYLYAKIDLLESKILEKDTVFLQKIGLHDPSSFAKIDIKPIVDVYRFINMSDQNFELLKLMSEDSDIKKIVEETATSKNYSYHVISLKSKARISHKNFIEPLMAYLNNSAHYTIMQKEYLNNLRIKVKSNELTIAQIDGFLNTFSGTVNGPSKSDKLVYYNENTQLNDVIQTKDKLIKEQGNLRLELVNADKIVKENSSTINIENTQSINGKLKLILPMLLIFFYLCIHYFARFYKTQKARLQ
;
A
#
# COMPACT_ATOMS: atom_id res chain seq x y z
N THR A 1 -12.04 15.72 16.19
CA THR A 1 -10.88 14.98 15.64
C THR A 1 -11.18 14.58 14.20
N TYR A 2 -10.12 14.54 13.42
CA TYR A 2 -10.21 14.17 12.00
C TYR A 2 -9.43 12.88 11.77
N ASP A 3 -10.01 12.00 10.96
CA ASP A 3 -9.37 10.78 10.49
C ASP A 3 -8.86 11.01 9.05
N HIS A 4 -7.69 10.46 8.76
CA HIS A 4 -7.04 10.55 7.46
C HIS A 4 -6.52 9.18 7.09
N GLN A 5 -6.61 8.83 5.81
CA GLN A 5 -6.15 7.56 5.27
C GLN A 5 -5.32 7.83 4.01
N ILE A 6 -4.15 7.22 3.95
CA ILE A 6 -3.25 7.28 2.81
C ILE A 6 -2.96 5.85 2.38
N ILE A 7 -3.37 5.50 1.16
CA ILE A 7 -3.07 4.19 0.58
C ILE A 7 -1.72 4.29 -0.11
N VAL A 8 -0.79 3.45 0.33
CA VAL A 8 0.58 3.41 -0.18
C VAL A 8 0.94 2.03 -0.71
N GLN A 9 1.87 2.02 -1.65
CA GLN A 9 2.47 0.82 -2.21
C GLN A 9 3.98 0.86 -1.97
N PRO A 10 4.54 -0.01 -1.12
CA PRO A 10 5.97 -0.18 -0.97
C PRO A 10 6.54 -0.95 -2.16
N ASN A 11 7.63 -0.44 -2.74
CA ASN A 11 8.36 -1.06 -3.84
C ASN A 11 9.70 -1.65 -3.36
N PHE A 12 10.37 -2.45 -4.17
CA PHE A 12 11.72 -2.99 -3.93
C PHE A 12 11.85 -3.81 -2.63
N GLY A 13 10.76 -4.44 -2.15
CA GLY A 13 10.76 -5.17 -0.89
C GLY A 13 10.85 -4.27 0.36
N SER A 14 10.47 -2.98 0.25
CA SER A 14 10.59 -2.00 1.34
C SER A 14 9.48 -2.07 2.40
N VAL A 15 8.71 -3.16 2.47
CA VAL A 15 7.59 -3.28 3.42
C VAL A 15 8.05 -3.14 4.87
N ASP A 16 9.06 -3.91 5.30
CA ASP A 16 9.57 -3.83 6.67
C ASP A 16 10.15 -2.46 7.00
N TYR A 17 10.83 -1.84 6.03
CA TYR A 17 11.31 -0.48 6.16
C TYR A 17 10.16 0.52 6.37
N LEU A 18 9.09 0.40 5.58
CA LEU A 18 7.91 1.24 5.69
C LEU A 18 7.29 1.13 7.09
N TYR A 19 7.09 -0.10 7.59
CA TYR A 19 6.54 -0.33 8.92
C TYR A 19 7.44 0.26 10.01
N ALA A 20 8.74 -0.01 9.98
CA ALA A 20 9.70 0.54 10.94
C ALA A 20 9.72 2.08 10.94
N LYS A 21 9.55 2.73 9.78
CA LYS A 21 9.46 4.18 9.67
C LYS A 21 8.18 4.74 10.29
N ILE A 22 7.04 4.07 10.09
CA ILE A 22 5.77 4.48 10.69
C ILE A 22 5.77 4.23 12.19
N ASP A 23 6.29 3.11 12.67
CA ASP A 23 6.42 2.80 14.11
C ASP A 23 7.29 3.85 14.82
N LEU A 24 8.43 4.23 14.20
CA LEU A 24 9.26 5.31 14.72
C LEU A 24 8.49 6.63 14.75
N LEU A 25 7.76 6.96 13.70
CA LEU A 25 6.97 8.19 13.63
C LEU A 25 5.85 8.19 14.67
N GLU A 26 5.18 7.06 14.91
CA GLU A 26 4.17 6.90 15.98
C GLU A 26 4.79 7.18 17.34
N SER A 27 5.95 6.57 17.66
CA SER A 27 6.68 6.82 18.90
C SER A 27 6.99 8.30 19.07
N LYS A 28 7.50 8.97 18.03
CA LYS A 28 7.84 10.39 18.05
C LYS A 28 6.63 11.33 18.22
N ILE A 29 5.48 10.95 17.66
CA ILE A 29 4.21 11.66 17.89
C ILE A 29 3.76 11.49 19.34
N LEU A 30 3.82 10.28 19.91
CA LEU A 30 3.44 10.00 21.29
C LEU A 30 4.35 10.70 22.30
N GLU A 31 5.66 10.71 22.05
CA GLU A 31 6.67 11.43 22.85
C GLU A 31 6.57 12.95 22.71
N LYS A 32 5.81 13.46 21.74
CA LYS A 32 5.75 14.88 21.35
C LYS A 32 7.12 15.45 21.00
N ASP A 33 7.96 14.68 20.31
CA ASP A 33 9.28 15.09 19.85
C ASP A 33 9.15 16.11 18.69
N THR A 34 8.95 17.37 19.08
CA THR A 34 8.74 18.46 18.12
C THR A 34 9.95 18.69 17.22
N VAL A 35 11.17 18.44 17.72
CA VAL A 35 12.41 18.63 16.97
C VAL A 35 12.47 17.64 15.82
N PHE A 36 12.22 16.36 16.09
CA PHE A 36 12.18 15.33 15.06
C PHE A 36 11.08 15.60 14.03
N LEU A 37 9.86 15.90 14.49
CA LEU A 37 8.70 16.11 13.63
C LEU A 37 8.90 17.35 12.70
N GLN A 38 9.45 18.44 13.21
CA GLN A 38 9.80 19.61 12.39
C GLN A 38 10.91 19.29 11.39
N LYS A 39 11.92 18.51 11.76
CA LYS A 39 13.00 18.09 10.87
C LYS A 39 12.49 17.31 9.65
N ILE A 40 11.43 16.53 9.80
CA ILE A 40 10.79 15.80 8.69
C ILE A 40 9.73 16.64 7.96
N GLY A 41 9.55 17.92 8.31
CA GLY A 41 8.63 18.86 7.66
C GLY A 41 7.22 18.89 8.22
N LEU A 42 6.97 18.26 9.39
CA LEU A 42 5.68 18.31 10.07
C LEU A 42 5.66 19.49 11.05
N HIS A 43 5.16 20.63 10.59
CA HIS A 43 5.28 21.92 11.30
C HIS A 43 4.31 22.12 12.47
N ASP A 44 3.22 21.32 12.57
CA ASP A 44 2.27 21.40 13.68
C ASP A 44 2.14 20.03 14.41
N PRO A 45 3.19 19.64 15.18
CA PRO A 45 3.23 18.34 15.86
C PRO A 45 2.13 18.16 16.89
N SER A 46 1.64 19.27 17.49
CA SER A 46 0.62 19.23 18.54
C SER A 46 -0.76 18.83 18.03
N SER A 47 -0.99 18.96 16.73
CA SER A 47 -2.23 18.57 16.09
C SER A 47 -2.35 17.07 15.87
N PHE A 48 -1.25 16.32 15.82
CA PHE A 48 -1.25 14.88 15.56
C PHE A 48 -1.52 14.10 16.85
N ALA A 49 -2.44 13.12 16.78
CA ALA A 49 -2.83 12.31 17.92
C ALA A 49 -2.29 10.88 17.82
N LYS A 50 -2.37 10.27 16.64
CA LYS A 50 -1.94 8.89 16.41
C LYS A 50 -1.70 8.67 14.92
N ILE A 51 -0.68 7.88 14.59
CA ILE A 51 -0.47 7.32 13.26
C ILE A 51 -0.29 5.81 13.40
N ASP A 52 -0.84 5.04 12.47
CA ASP A 52 -0.62 3.59 12.39
C ASP A 52 -0.65 3.15 10.91
N ILE A 53 -0.16 1.93 10.66
CA ILE A 53 -0.18 1.33 9.33
C ILE A 53 -0.75 -0.08 9.39
N LYS A 54 -1.55 -0.42 8.38
CA LYS A 54 -2.12 -1.76 8.23
C LYS A 54 -2.10 -2.19 6.77
N PRO A 55 -1.96 -3.50 6.49
CA PRO A 55 -2.10 -4.00 5.14
C PRO A 55 -3.55 -3.89 4.68
N ILE A 56 -3.75 -3.69 3.38
CA ILE A 56 -5.05 -3.87 2.74
C ILE A 56 -5.12 -5.34 2.31
N VAL A 57 -5.95 -6.11 3.02
CA VAL A 57 -6.09 -7.55 2.78
C VAL A 57 -6.77 -7.78 1.43
N ASP A 58 -6.01 -8.25 0.45
CA ASP A 58 -6.49 -8.65 -0.88
C ASP A 58 -6.07 -10.10 -1.16
N VAL A 59 -6.84 -11.03 -0.62
CA VAL A 59 -6.57 -12.48 -0.73
C VAL A 59 -6.59 -12.94 -2.17
N TYR A 60 -7.50 -12.41 -3.01
CA TYR A 60 -7.61 -12.82 -4.41
C TYR A 60 -6.37 -12.43 -5.20
N ARG A 61 -5.86 -11.21 -4.98
CA ARG A 61 -4.62 -10.77 -5.62
C ARG A 61 -3.42 -11.57 -5.13
N PHE A 62 -3.35 -11.84 -3.83
CA PHE A 62 -2.27 -12.63 -3.23
C PHE A 62 -2.20 -14.05 -3.84
N ILE A 63 -3.34 -14.73 -3.98
CA ILE A 63 -3.43 -16.06 -4.61
C ILE A 63 -3.01 -16.00 -6.07
N ASN A 64 -3.44 -14.97 -6.82
CA ASN A 64 -3.15 -14.84 -8.25
C ASN A 64 -1.70 -14.40 -8.55
N MET A 65 -0.91 -14.03 -7.55
CA MET A 65 0.50 -13.65 -7.74
C MET A 65 1.41 -14.85 -8.05
N SER A 66 1.11 -16.03 -7.48
CA SER A 66 1.81 -17.27 -7.81
C SER A 66 1.02 -18.50 -7.35
N ASP A 67 1.21 -19.63 -8.04
CA ASP A 67 0.62 -20.90 -7.64
C ASP A 67 1.09 -21.33 -6.24
N GLN A 68 2.32 -20.96 -5.87
CA GLN A 68 2.88 -21.25 -4.54
C GLN A 68 2.11 -20.53 -3.42
N ASN A 69 1.62 -19.32 -3.66
CA ASN A 69 0.82 -18.58 -2.68
C ASN A 69 -0.53 -19.27 -2.43
N PHE A 70 -1.13 -19.84 -3.47
CA PHE A 70 -2.36 -20.61 -3.34
C PHE A 70 -2.12 -21.89 -2.52
N GLU A 71 -1.09 -22.68 -2.83
CA GLU A 71 -0.75 -23.90 -2.11
C GLU A 71 -0.35 -23.61 -0.65
N LEU A 72 0.40 -22.52 -0.40
CA LEU A 72 0.74 -22.09 0.95
C LEU A 72 -0.51 -21.74 1.76
N LEU A 73 -1.42 -20.96 1.20
CA LEU A 73 -2.66 -20.59 1.87
C LEU A 73 -3.52 -21.80 2.18
N LYS A 74 -3.59 -22.77 1.26
CA LYS A 74 -4.30 -24.03 1.43
C LYS A 74 -3.72 -24.85 2.58
N LEU A 75 -2.39 -25.05 2.61
CA LEU A 75 -1.70 -25.75 3.71
C LEU A 75 -1.93 -25.09 5.06
N MET A 76 -1.83 -23.76 5.13
CA MET A 76 -2.07 -23.03 6.37
C MET A 76 -3.53 -23.10 6.82
N SER A 77 -4.49 -23.24 5.91
CA SER A 77 -5.92 -23.31 6.20
C SER A 77 -6.41 -24.71 6.68
N GLU A 78 -5.61 -25.74 6.53
CA GLU A 78 -5.95 -27.09 7.00
C GLU A 78 -6.05 -27.16 8.53
N ASP A 79 -5.24 -26.39 9.25
CA ASP A 79 -5.15 -26.43 10.71
C ASP A 79 -5.64 -25.12 11.41
N SER A 80 -6.06 -24.10 10.66
CA SER A 80 -6.35 -22.78 11.23
C SER A 80 -7.45 -22.02 10.48
N ASP A 81 -8.04 -21.03 11.15
CA ASP A 81 -9.03 -20.13 10.57
C ASP A 81 -8.36 -19.24 9.50
N ILE A 82 -8.78 -19.35 8.25
CA ILE A 82 -8.28 -18.60 7.09
C ILE A 82 -8.24 -17.09 7.39
N LYS A 83 -9.25 -16.56 8.10
CA LYS A 83 -9.31 -15.15 8.45
C LYS A 83 -8.10 -14.72 9.30
N LYS A 84 -7.74 -15.53 10.30
CA LYS A 84 -6.57 -15.27 11.14
C LYS A 84 -5.28 -15.32 10.34
N ILE A 85 -5.14 -16.31 9.45
CA ILE A 85 -3.95 -16.48 8.62
C ILE A 85 -3.71 -15.28 7.71
N VAL A 86 -4.75 -14.79 7.02
CA VAL A 86 -4.62 -13.67 6.09
C VAL A 86 -4.37 -12.33 6.80
N GLU A 87 -4.77 -12.22 8.07
CA GLU A 87 -4.54 -11.04 8.92
C GLU A 87 -3.21 -11.12 9.70
N GLU A 88 -2.56 -12.30 9.78
CA GLU A 88 -1.26 -12.44 10.44
C GLU A 88 -0.16 -11.60 9.79
N THR A 89 0.75 -11.07 10.62
CA THR A 89 1.82 -10.18 10.16
C THR A 89 2.70 -10.82 9.08
N ALA A 90 2.96 -12.14 9.17
CA ALA A 90 3.76 -12.86 8.19
C ALA A 90 3.13 -12.87 6.79
N THR A 91 1.81 -13.03 6.70
CA THR A 91 1.06 -13.03 5.44
C THR A 91 0.74 -11.61 4.99
N SER A 92 0.33 -10.76 5.93
CA SER A 92 -0.18 -9.42 5.66
C SER A 92 0.88 -8.48 5.07
N LYS A 93 2.15 -8.66 5.39
CA LYS A 93 3.26 -7.89 4.79
C LYS A 93 3.48 -8.19 3.30
N ASN A 94 2.94 -9.29 2.79
CA ASN A 94 3.04 -9.65 1.37
C ASN A 94 1.96 -8.99 0.50
N TYR A 95 0.99 -8.29 1.09
CA TYR A 95 0.01 -7.54 0.31
C TYR A 95 0.65 -6.30 -0.35
N SER A 96 0.15 -5.98 -1.55
CA SER A 96 0.72 -4.91 -2.37
C SER A 96 0.43 -3.52 -1.83
N TYR A 97 -0.70 -3.35 -1.12
CA TYR A 97 -1.17 -2.06 -0.64
C TYR A 97 -1.31 -2.04 0.87
N HIS A 98 -0.95 -0.90 1.44
CA HIS A 98 -1.07 -0.65 2.88
C HIS A 98 -1.79 0.68 3.10
N VAL A 99 -2.53 0.79 4.18
CA VAL A 99 -3.19 2.03 4.59
C VAL A 99 -2.46 2.61 5.80
N ILE A 100 -1.97 3.83 5.64
CA ILE A 100 -1.48 4.64 6.74
C ILE A 100 -2.67 5.44 7.25
N SER A 101 -3.02 5.25 8.52
CA SER A 101 -4.10 5.94 9.20
C SER A 101 -3.54 6.98 10.16
N LEU A 102 -3.98 8.23 10.01
CA LEU A 102 -3.61 9.31 10.91
C LEU A 102 -4.85 9.89 11.58
N LYS A 103 -4.73 10.19 12.86
CA LYS A 103 -5.72 10.99 13.62
C LYS A 103 -5.13 12.34 13.98
N SER A 104 -5.86 13.41 13.70
CA SER A 104 -5.47 14.76 14.06
C SER A 104 -6.57 15.52 14.79
N LYS A 105 -6.17 16.56 15.54
CA LYS A 105 -7.10 17.49 16.20
C LYS A 105 -7.53 18.62 15.28
N ALA A 106 -6.66 19.00 14.34
CA ALA A 106 -6.89 20.03 13.33
C ALA A 106 -6.95 19.43 11.94
N ARG A 107 -7.53 20.15 11.00
CA ARG A 107 -7.50 19.78 9.57
C ARG A 107 -6.08 19.85 9.04
N ILE A 108 -5.73 18.91 8.19
CA ILE A 108 -4.45 18.87 7.49
C ILE A 108 -4.65 19.15 6.00
N SER A 109 -3.58 19.56 5.32
CA SER A 109 -3.55 19.66 3.87
C SER A 109 -2.54 18.67 3.29
N HIS A 110 -2.70 18.34 2.03
CA HIS A 110 -1.75 17.47 1.32
C HIS A 110 -0.32 18.03 1.43
N LYS A 111 -0.15 19.33 1.19
CA LYS A 111 1.13 20.01 1.23
C LYS A 111 1.78 20.03 2.62
N ASN A 112 0.98 20.18 3.68
CA ASN A 112 1.52 20.34 5.04
C ASN A 112 1.78 19.02 5.77
N PHE A 113 1.22 17.91 5.28
CA PHE A 113 1.37 16.63 5.94
C PHE A 113 1.78 15.50 4.98
N ILE A 114 1.02 15.29 3.88
CA ILE A 114 1.24 14.11 3.03
C ILE A 114 2.57 14.23 2.28
N GLU A 115 2.85 15.37 1.66
CA GLU A 115 4.13 15.59 0.97
C GLU A 115 5.35 15.40 1.89
N PRO A 116 5.41 16.02 3.09
CA PRO A 116 6.50 15.77 4.04
C PRO A 116 6.59 14.33 4.51
N LEU A 117 5.45 13.68 4.80
CA LEU A 117 5.42 12.26 5.17
C LEU A 117 5.98 11.39 4.05
N MET A 118 5.51 11.58 2.81
CA MET A 118 6.00 10.81 1.67
C MET A 118 7.48 11.08 1.38
N ALA A 119 7.95 12.31 1.56
CA ALA A 119 9.39 12.65 1.48
C ALA A 119 10.20 11.89 2.54
N TYR A 120 9.72 11.84 3.78
CA TYR A 120 10.34 11.09 4.87
C TYR A 120 10.39 9.59 4.59
N LEU A 121 9.30 9.00 4.09
CA LEU A 121 9.22 7.57 3.75
C LEU A 121 10.10 7.21 2.55
N ASN A 122 10.33 8.12 1.63
CA ASN A 122 11.17 7.92 0.45
C ASN A 122 12.66 8.27 0.69
N ASN A 123 13.03 8.69 1.89
CA ASN A 123 14.41 9.03 2.23
C ASN A 123 15.16 7.81 2.80
N SER A 124 15.73 7.01 1.92
CA SER A 124 16.58 5.87 2.25
C SER A 124 17.70 5.71 1.23
N ALA A 125 18.96 5.78 1.69
CA ALA A 125 20.10 5.60 0.80
C ALA A 125 20.11 4.21 0.13
N HIS A 126 19.81 3.16 0.90
CA HIS A 126 19.77 1.79 0.39
C HIS A 126 18.71 1.62 -0.72
N TYR A 127 17.45 1.97 -0.41
CA TYR A 127 16.37 1.81 -1.38
C TYR A 127 16.45 2.76 -2.57
N THR A 128 17.10 3.91 -2.43
CA THR A 128 17.37 4.81 -3.56
C THR A 128 18.32 4.16 -4.57
N ILE A 129 19.34 3.42 -4.10
CA ILE A 129 20.24 2.66 -4.98
C ILE A 129 19.46 1.54 -5.66
N MET A 130 18.67 0.76 -4.90
CA MET A 130 17.83 -0.32 -5.45
C MET A 130 16.87 0.20 -6.53
N GLN A 131 16.19 1.30 -6.26
CA GLN A 131 15.31 1.96 -7.21
C GLN A 131 16.03 2.35 -8.50
N LYS A 132 17.20 2.98 -8.37
CA LYS A 132 18.00 3.41 -9.53
C LYS A 132 18.36 2.25 -10.43
N GLU A 133 18.89 1.17 -9.85
CA GLU A 133 19.26 -0.02 -10.60
C GLU A 133 18.07 -0.73 -11.22
N TYR A 134 16.97 -0.83 -10.48
CA TYR A 134 15.72 -1.41 -10.97
C TYR A 134 15.17 -0.64 -12.19
N LEU A 135 15.08 0.69 -12.08
CA LEU A 135 14.60 1.54 -13.17
C LEU A 135 15.54 1.49 -14.39
N ASN A 136 16.86 1.39 -14.16
CA ASN A 136 17.84 1.21 -15.22
C ASN A 136 17.61 -0.11 -15.98
N ASN A 137 17.43 -1.22 -15.26
CA ASN A 137 17.16 -2.53 -15.83
C ASN A 137 15.86 -2.54 -16.65
N LEU A 138 14.80 -1.89 -16.15
CA LEU A 138 13.54 -1.76 -16.89
C LEU A 138 13.73 -0.98 -18.19
N ARG A 139 14.48 0.13 -18.17
CA ARG A 139 14.77 0.92 -19.39
C ARG A 139 15.57 0.12 -20.40
N ILE A 140 16.56 -0.66 -19.95
CA ILE A 140 17.33 -1.56 -20.83
C ILE A 140 16.40 -2.57 -21.49
N LYS A 141 15.50 -3.22 -20.73
CA LYS A 141 14.54 -4.19 -21.27
C LYS A 141 13.59 -3.55 -22.28
N VAL A 142 13.02 -2.38 -21.97
CA VAL A 142 12.15 -1.64 -22.91
C VAL A 142 12.88 -1.37 -24.20
N LYS A 143 14.12 -0.87 -24.14
CA LYS A 143 14.91 -0.57 -25.32
C LYS A 143 15.28 -1.83 -26.10
N SER A 144 15.62 -2.93 -25.42
CA SER A 144 15.91 -4.22 -26.06
C SER A 144 14.67 -4.74 -26.81
N ASN A 145 13.50 -4.68 -26.20
CA ASN A 145 12.25 -5.10 -26.85
C ASN A 145 11.92 -4.22 -28.06
N GLU A 146 12.13 -2.90 -27.99
CA GLU A 146 11.95 -1.98 -29.11
C GLU A 146 12.85 -2.35 -30.31
N LEU A 147 14.12 -2.63 -30.03
CA LEU A 147 15.08 -3.05 -31.08
C LEU A 147 14.69 -4.41 -31.70
N THR A 148 14.29 -5.37 -30.88
CA THR A 148 13.85 -6.69 -31.34
C THR A 148 12.58 -6.60 -32.18
N ILE A 149 11.59 -5.80 -31.77
CA ILE A 149 10.37 -5.54 -32.53
C ILE A 149 10.73 -4.92 -33.90
N ALA A 150 11.62 -3.92 -33.91
CA ALA A 150 12.06 -3.30 -35.16
C ALA A 150 12.79 -4.27 -36.10
N GLN A 151 13.61 -5.19 -35.57
CA GLN A 151 14.25 -6.27 -36.35
C GLN A 151 13.22 -7.23 -36.93
N ILE A 152 12.21 -7.62 -36.17
CA ILE A 152 11.11 -8.46 -36.61
C ILE A 152 10.33 -7.75 -37.75
N ASP A 153 10.05 -6.46 -37.57
CA ASP A 153 9.36 -5.67 -38.62
C ASP A 153 10.18 -5.60 -39.91
N GLY A 154 11.49 -5.40 -39.81
CA GLY A 154 12.40 -5.44 -40.96
C GLY A 154 12.38 -6.80 -41.65
N PHE A 155 12.41 -7.90 -40.89
CA PHE A 155 12.31 -9.26 -41.43
C PHE A 155 10.98 -9.50 -42.15
N LEU A 156 9.85 -9.15 -41.53
CA LEU A 156 8.51 -9.30 -42.11
C LEU A 156 8.34 -8.49 -43.39
N ASN A 157 8.88 -7.27 -43.43
CA ASN A 157 8.84 -6.42 -44.63
C ASN A 157 9.66 -7.01 -45.77
N THR A 158 10.85 -7.54 -45.49
CA THR A 158 11.71 -8.19 -46.47
C THR A 158 11.04 -9.45 -47.03
N PHE A 159 10.45 -10.27 -46.14
CA PHE A 159 9.72 -11.48 -46.51
C PHE A 159 8.50 -11.16 -47.40
N SER A 160 7.70 -10.16 -47.06
CA SER A 160 6.56 -9.72 -47.87
C SER A 160 6.98 -9.24 -49.25
N GLY A 161 8.15 -8.60 -49.36
CA GLY A 161 8.71 -8.17 -50.65
C GLY A 161 9.17 -9.33 -51.53
N THR A 162 9.71 -10.40 -50.95
CA THR A 162 10.15 -11.60 -51.67
C THR A 162 9.00 -12.48 -52.13
N VAL A 163 7.92 -12.60 -51.37
CA VAL A 163 6.72 -13.39 -51.72
C VAL A 163 5.97 -12.78 -52.90
N ASN A 164 6.00 -11.48 -53.09
CA ASN A 164 5.38 -10.76 -54.20
C ASN A 164 6.29 -10.67 -55.46
N GLY A 165 7.50 -11.24 -55.40
CA GLY A 165 8.43 -11.28 -56.54
C GLY A 165 8.13 -12.40 -57.53
N PRO A 166 8.69 -12.34 -58.78
CA PRO A 166 8.37 -13.27 -59.86
C PRO A 166 8.99 -14.68 -59.74
N SER A 167 9.57 -15.07 -58.61
CA SER A 167 10.20 -16.39 -58.44
C SER A 167 9.21 -17.43 -57.88
N LYS A 168 8.65 -18.23 -58.78
CA LYS A 168 7.91 -19.47 -58.46
C LYS A 168 8.93 -20.58 -58.20
N SER A 169 9.20 -20.93 -56.96
CA SER A 169 9.91 -22.15 -56.62
C SER A 169 9.40 -22.72 -55.28
N ASP A 170 8.90 -23.93 -55.37
CA ASP A 170 8.64 -24.95 -54.37
C ASP A 170 7.62 -24.72 -53.26
N LYS A 171 6.44 -25.35 -53.41
CA LYS A 171 5.36 -25.46 -52.44
C LYS A 171 5.76 -26.03 -51.09
N LEU A 172 6.84 -26.79 -50.96
CA LEU A 172 7.32 -27.40 -49.70
C LEU A 172 8.06 -26.40 -48.83
N VAL A 173 8.81 -25.47 -49.40
CA VAL A 173 9.46 -24.36 -48.70
C VAL A 173 8.39 -23.44 -48.12
N TYR A 174 7.31 -23.20 -48.87
CA TYR A 174 6.21 -22.30 -48.48
C TYR A 174 5.45 -22.76 -47.22
N TYR A 175 5.35 -24.08 -46.96
CA TYR A 175 4.61 -24.60 -45.81
C TYR A 175 5.44 -24.48 -44.50
N ASN A 176 6.74 -24.68 -44.59
CA ASN A 176 7.65 -24.56 -43.43
C ASN A 176 7.90 -23.09 -43.08
N GLU A 177 7.98 -22.21 -44.07
CA GLU A 177 8.12 -20.76 -43.89
C GLU A 177 6.87 -20.12 -43.25
N ASN A 178 5.64 -20.58 -43.57
CA ASN A 178 4.42 -20.08 -42.93
C ASN A 178 4.32 -20.39 -41.45
N THR A 179 4.83 -21.56 -41.02
CA THR A 179 4.84 -21.90 -39.56
C THR A 179 5.83 -21.01 -38.83
N GLN A 180 7.04 -20.81 -39.39
CA GLN A 180 8.06 -19.92 -38.80
C GLN A 180 7.62 -18.46 -38.80
N LEU A 181 6.91 -18.00 -39.85
CA LEU A 181 6.36 -16.65 -39.90
C LEU A 181 5.32 -16.40 -38.80
N ASN A 182 4.45 -17.38 -38.57
CA ASN A 182 3.46 -17.31 -37.52
C ASN A 182 4.11 -17.20 -36.12
N ASP A 183 5.19 -17.97 -35.87
CA ASP A 183 5.96 -17.90 -34.64
C ASP A 183 6.63 -16.53 -34.44
N VAL A 184 7.14 -15.92 -35.51
CA VAL A 184 7.72 -14.58 -35.52
C VAL A 184 6.67 -13.53 -35.17
N ILE A 185 5.47 -13.61 -35.77
CA ILE A 185 4.35 -12.69 -35.46
C ILE A 185 3.89 -12.85 -34.02
N GLN A 186 3.73 -14.09 -33.55
CA GLN A 186 3.36 -14.34 -32.13
C GLN A 186 4.41 -13.81 -31.15
N THR A 187 5.69 -13.93 -31.51
CA THR A 187 6.79 -13.39 -30.73
C THR A 187 6.71 -11.86 -30.66
N LYS A 188 6.44 -11.20 -31.76
CA LYS A 188 6.22 -9.74 -31.80
C LYS A 188 5.07 -9.33 -30.91
N ASP A 189 3.92 -10.02 -30.95
CA ASP A 189 2.76 -9.72 -30.11
C ASP A 189 3.08 -9.88 -28.60
N LYS A 190 3.84 -10.92 -28.25
CA LYS A 190 4.32 -11.11 -26.87
C LYS A 190 5.22 -9.97 -26.42
N LEU A 191 6.17 -9.55 -27.26
CA LEU A 191 7.08 -8.42 -26.96
C LEU A 191 6.34 -7.10 -26.80
N ILE A 192 5.32 -6.84 -27.64
CA ILE A 192 4.48 -5.63 -27.52
C ILE A 192 3.71 -5.62 -26.18
N LYS A 193 3.13 -6.76 -25.78
CA LYS A 193 2.44 -6.90 -24.49
C LYS A 193 3.41 -6.72 -23.32
N GLU A 194 4.59 -7.35 -23.39
CA GLU A 194 5.64 -7.20 -22.40
C GLU A 194 6.09 -5.74 -22.28
N GLN A 195 6.31 -5.06 -23.39
CA GLN A 195 6.67 -3.66 -23.42
C GLN A 195 5.61 -2.76 -22.75
N GLY A 196 4.33 -3.04 -22.96
CA GLY A 196 3.24 -2.35 -22.27
C GLY A 196 3.34 -2.52 -20.74
N ASN A 197 3.56 -3.74 -20.27
CA ASN A 197 3.74 -4.04 -18.86
C ASN A 197 4.98 -3.35 -18.27
N LEU A 198 6.12 -3.41 -18.95
CA LEU A 198 7.36 -2.75 -18.52
C LEU A 198 7.21 -1.22 -18.38
N ARG A 199 6.45 -0.59 -19.29
CA ARG A 199 6.15 0.85 -19.22
C ARG A 199 5.27 1.18 -18.01
N LEU A 200 4.26 0.37 -17.71
CA LEU A 200 3.45 0.53 -16.49
C LEU A 200 4.29 0.33 -15.22
N GLU A 201 5.20 -0.63 -15.25
CA GLU A 201 6.11 -0.89 -14.15
C GLU A 201 7.09 0.27 -13.89
N LEU A 202 7.60 0.91 -14.96
CA LEU A 202 8.40 2.14 -14.84
C LEU A 202 7.64 3.26 -14.12
N VAL A 203 6.34 3.42 -14.39
CA VAL A 203 5.49 4.40 -13.70
C VAL A 203 5.25 4.01 -12.25
N ASN A 204 5.12 2.71 -11.95
CA ASN A 204 4.83 2.23 -10.59
C ASN A 204 6.07 2.23 -9.69
N ALA A 205 7.26 2.05 -10.25
CA ALA A 205 8.53 1.98 -9.53
C ALA A 205 9.22 3.35 -9.35
N ASP A 206 8.53 4.46 -9.61
CA ASP A 206 9.08 5.82 -9.54
C ASP A 206 9.40 6.29 -8.11
N LYS A 207 8.86 5.61 -7.08
CA LYS A 207 9.06 5.87 -5.65
C LYS A 207 9.35 4.59 -4.88
N ILE A 208 10.09 4.70 -3.76
CA ILE A 208 10.31 3.60 -2.80
C ILE A 208 8.98 3.23 -2.16
N VAL A 209 8.26 4.25 -1.67
CA VAL A 209 6.88 4.14 -1.19
C VAL A 209 6.04 5.08 -2.03
N LYS A 210 5.13 4.53 -2.81
CA LYS A 210 4.26 5.28 -3.71
C LYS A 210 2.93 5.58 -3.03
N GLU A 211 2.49 6.84 -3.05
CA GLU A 211 1.12 7.20 -2.71
C GLU A 211 0.19 6.83 -3.87
N ASN A 212 -0.84 6.05 -3.58
CA ASN A 212 -1.86 5.68 -4.57
C ASN A 212 -3.12 6.53 -4.45
N SER A 213 -3.53 6.82 -3.22
CA SER A 213 -4.64 7.73 -2.93
C SER A 213 -4.56 8.22 -1.50
N SER A 214 -5.18 9.36 -1.24
CA SER A 214 -5.32 9.91 0.09
C SER A 214 -6.72 10.46 0.31
N THR A 215 -7.29 10.15 1.46
CA THR A 215 -8.54 10.71 1.93
C THR A 215 -8.27 11.43 3.24
N ILE A 216 -8.47 12.73 3.27
CA ILE A 216 -8.11 13.58 4.40
C ILE A 216 -9.33 14.31 4.96
N ASN A 217 -9.24 14.68 6.26
CA ASN A 217 -10.22 15.51 6.95
C ASN A 217 -11.62 14.89 7.08
N ILE A 218 -11.69 13.56 7.24
CA ILE A 218 -12.95 12.89 7.60
C ILE A 218 -13.23 13.22 9.06
N GLU A 219 -14.35 13.89 9.32
CA GLU A 219 -14.73 14.24 10.67
C GLU A 219 -15.14 12.99 11.46
N ASN A 220 -14.43 12.74 12.57
CA ASN A 220 -14.73 11.60 13.43
C ASN A 220 -15.89 11.95 14.37
N THR A 221 -17.10 11.63 13.94
CA THR A 221 -18.35 11.81 14.71
C THR A 221 -18.53 10.77 15.82
N GLN A 222 -17.72 9.69 15.84
CA GLN A 222 -17.76 8.64 16.86
C GLN A 222 -16.86 8.93 18.07
N SER A 223 -16.26 10.08 18.16
CA SER A 223 -15.49 10.57 19.29
C SER A 223 -16.36 10.60 20.54
N ILE A 224 -15.70 10.59 21.72
CA ILE A 224 -16.29 10.59 23.06
C ILE A 224 -17.43 11.61 23.26
N ASN A 225 -17.44 12.69 22.50
CA ASN A 225 -18.53 13.68 22.47
C ASN A 225 -19.91 13.08 22.09
N GLY A 226 -19.97 12.02 21.27
CA GLY A 226 -21.21 11.28 21.00
C GLY A 226 -21.66 10.37 22.15
N LYS A 227 -20.71 9.93 22.99
CA LYS A 227 -20.96 9.08 24.16
C LYS A 227 -21.26 9.90 25.42
N LEU A 228 -21.02 11.21 25.44
CA LEU A 228 -21.36 12.10 26.54
C LEU A 228 -22.87 12.04 26.88
N LYS A 229 -23.75 11.85 25.91
CA LYS A 229 -25.17 11.63 26.09
C LYS A 229 -25.48 10.37 26.91
N LEU A 230 -24.59 9.39 26.91
CA LEU A 230 -24.74 8.13 27.66
C LEU A 230 -23.98 8.19 29.01
N ILE A 231 -22.84 8.86 29.04
CA ILE A 231 -22.00 9.01 30.24
C ILE A 231 -22.65 9.97 31.23
N LEU A 232 -23.29 11.05 30.78
CA LEU A 232 -23.89 12.06 31.63
C LEU A 232 -25.02 11.49 32.51
N PRO A 233 -25.98 10.70 31.98
CA PRO A 233 -26.97 10.04 32.82
C PRO A 233 -26.37 9.07 33.84
N MET A 234 -25.35 8.31 33.43
CA MET A 234 -24.66 7.37 34.31
C MET A 234 -23.94 8.08 35.47
N LEU A 235 -23.28 9.20 35.20
CA LEU A 235 -22.66 10.06 36.21
C LEU A 235 -23.71 10.65 37.17
N LEU A 236 -24.84 11.10 36.67
CA LEU A 236 -25.94 11.62 37.52
C LEU A 236 -26.50 10.54 38.45
N ILE A 237 -26.72 9.33 37.94
CA ILE A 237 -27.17 8.18 38.75
C ILE A 237 -26.12 7.84 39.83
N PHE A 238 -24.83 7.83 39.46
CA PHE A 238 -23.73 7.56 40.37
C PHE A 238 -23.67 8.61 41.51
N PHE A 239 -23.74 9.89 41.17
CA PHE A 239 -23.79 10.97 42.17
C PHE A 239 -25.02 10.89 43.07
N TYR A 240 -26.20 10.58 42.50
CA TYR A 240 -27.41 10.38 43.28
C TYR A 240 -27.25 9.24 44.28
N LEU A 241 -26.72 8.10 43.87
CA LEU A 241 -26.46 6.96 44.76
C LEU A 241 -25.44 7.32 45.86
N CYS A 242 -24.36 8.01 45.50
CA CYS A 242 -23.37 8.48 46.48
C CYS A 242 -24.00 9.39 47.56
N ILE A 243 -24.79 10.38 47.15
CA ILE A 243 -25.46 11.31 48.07
C ILE A 243 -26.46 10.54 48.94
N HIS A 244 -27.23 9.61 48.37
CA HIS A 244 -28.19 8.80 49.11
C HIS A 244 -27.52 7.92 50.18
N TYR A 245 -26.45 7.24 49.80
CA TYR A 245 -25.67 6.40 50.72
C TYR A 245 -24.99 7.23 51.84
N PHE A 246 -24.44 8.40 51.47
CA PHE A 246 -23.81 9.30 52.41
C PHE A 246 -24.83 9.86 53.44
N ALA A 247 -26.00 10.27 52.95
CA ALA A 247 -27.09 10.75 53.83
C ALA A 247 -27.58 9.64 54.79
N ARG A 248 -27.71 8.41 54.28
CA ARG A 248 -28.08 7.25 55.09
C ARG A 248 -27.00 6.92 56.14
N PHE A 249 -25.74 6.90 55.73
CA PHE A 249 -24.61 6.69 56.65
C PHE A 249 -24.56 7.75 57.75
N TYR A 250 -24.72 9.01 57.38
CA TYR A 250 -24.73 10.12 58.35
C TYR A 250 -25.88 9.99 59.34
N LYS A 251 -27.10 9.66 58.88
CA LYS A 251 -28.25 9.41 59.78
C LYS A 251 -28.00 8.25 60.73
N THR A 252 -27.41 7.17 60.25
CA THR A 252 -27.11 6.00 61.10
C THR A 252 -26.02 6.29 62.14
N GLN A 253 -25.00 7.08 61.80
CA GLN A 253 -23.97 7.50 62.73
C GLN A 253 -24.53 8.46 63.80
N LYS A 254 -25.40 9.40 63.43
CA LYS A 254 -26.05 10.33 64.34
C LYS A 254 -26.98 9.61 65.33
N ALA A 255 -27.65 8.55 64.90
CA ALA A 255 -28.51 7.72 65.78
C ALA A 255 -27.73 6.81 66.74
N ARG A 256 -26.40 6.60 66.49
CA ARG A 256 -25.53 5.84 67.44
C ARG A 256 -24.84 6.69 68.46
N LEU A 257 -24.88 8.00 68.30
CA LEU A 257 -24.26 9.00 69.18
C LEU A 257 -25.26 9.67 70.13
N GLN A 258 -26.56 9.36 70.01
CA GLN A 258 -27.62 9.64 70.94
C GLN A 258 -28.01 8.35 71.73
#